data_9f312170409c0fe6d7aac7c3726f5130
#
_entry.id   9f312170409c0fe6d7aac7c3726f5130
#
_cell.length_a   1.000
_cell.length_b   1.000
_cell.length_c   1.000
_cell.angle_alpha   90.00
_cell.angle_beta   90.00
_cell.angle_gamma   90.00
#
_symmetry.space_group_name_H-M   'P 1'
#
loop_
_entity.id
_entity.type
_entity.pdbx_description
1 polymer ?
#
loop_
_entity_poly.entity_id
_entity_poly.type
_entity_poly.pdbx_seq_one_letter_code
_entity_poly.pdbx_strand_id
1 'polypeptide(L)'
;DRVFGEQGILCDSAFREIRDRRIEKITVEHLLRHQGGYSIRAGDPLFCSVSVARQLGIRPPVSFDDMVRYAAQTRLRYEPGSSNVYSNLGYVVLTKVIEKVSGMPYEKFIQDSILSPIGCHDMHIGHSFYEMRFPNEVRYYEPADTEPVELFDGSGQLVPRCYGGCDLQVLSGAGGWVASPTELMKFITAIDPDDSKPDILKPRTIAYMTEKDKRKFPIGWMKTTESDDWSRTGSL
;
A
#
# COMPACT_ATOMS: atom_id res chain seq x y z
N ASP A 1 15.69 5.72 7.67
CA ASP A 1 16.41 5.64 6.39
C ASP A 1 15.64 6.42 5.32
N ARG A 2 16.37 7.10 4.41
CA ARG A 2 15.78 7.80 3.25
C ARG A 2 15.34 6.80 2.19
N VAL A 3 14.27 7.14 1.46
CA VAL A 3 13.70 6.27 0.44
C VAL A 3 14.29 6.56 -0.93
N PHE A 4 14.31 7.81 -1.37
CA PHE A 4 14.75 8.24 -2.69
C PHE A 4 16.07 9.03 -2.66
N GLY A 5 16.65 9.27 -3.82
CA GLY A 5 17.90 9.99 -4.00
C GLY A 5 19.13 9.08 -3.98
N GLU A 6 20.31 9.67 -4.18
CA GLU A 6 21.58 8.91 -4.28
C GLU A 6 21.91 8.07 -3.04
N GLN A 7 21.49 8.54 -1.86
CA GLN A 7 21.68 7.85 -0.58
C GLN A 7 20.42 7.15 -0.09
N GLY A 8 19.38 7.08 -0.92
CA GLY A 8 18.13 6.41 -0.61
C GLY A 8 18.18 4.91 -0.86
N ILE A 9 17.24 4.18 -0.27
CA ILE A 9 17.08 2.74 -0.51
C ILE A 9 16.77 2.47 -1.99
N LEU A 10 15.93 3.30 -2.62
CA LEU A 10 15.56 3.23 -4.03
C LEU A 10 16.45 4.17 -4.87
N CYS A 11 17.76 3.95 -4.83
CA CYS A 11 18.76 4.72 -5.59
C CYS A 11 18.97 4.24 -7.03
N ASP A 12 18.15 3.31 -7.52
CA ASP A 12 18.25 2.75 -8.87
C ASP A 12 17.99 3.82 -9.95
N SER A 13 18.59 3.65 -11.13
CA SER A 13 18.45 4.60 -12.24
C SER A 13 17.00 4.86 -12.64
N ALA A 14 16.11 3.86 -12.49
CA ALA A 14 14.69 3.96 -12.79
C ALA A 14 13.95 5.03 -11.94
N PHE A 15 14.45 5.35 -10.74
CA PHE A 15 13.81 6.27 -9.79
C PHE A 15 14.60 7.55 -9.53
N ARG A 16 15.67 7.82 -10.32
CA ARG A 16 16.56 8.99 -10.13
C ARG A 16 16.00 10.30 -10.65
N GLU A 17 15.01 10.26 -11.53
CA GLU A 17 14.40 11.49 -12.04
C GLU A 17 13.46 12.08 -10.98
N ILE A 18 14.00 12.95 -10.14
CA ILE A 18 13.28 13.61 -9.05
C ILE A 18 12.96 15.06 -9.48
N ARG A 19 11.67 15.38 -9.64
CA ARG A 19 11.22 16.74 -10.02
C ARG A 19 11.10 17.69 -8.83
N ASP A 20 10.86 17.15 -7.65
CA ASP A 20 10.74 17.91 -6.41
C ASP A 20 11.79 17.40 -5.40
N ARG A 21 12.83 18.21 -5.15
CA ARG A 21 13.95 17.80 -4.27
C ARG A 21 13.53 17.44 -2.85
N ARG A 22 12.33 17.84 -2.42
CA ARG A 22 11.78 17.41 -1.12
C ARG A 22 11.57 15.91 -1.03
N ILE A 23 11.38 15.22 -2.18
CA ILE A 23 11.27 13.76 -2.25
C ILE A 23 12.49 13.05 -1.66
N GLU A 24 13.69 13.62 -1.82
CA GLU A 24 14.92 13.07 -1.22
C GLU A 24 14.94 13.09 0.32
N LYS A 25 14.02 13.86 0.94
CA LYS A 25 13.87 13.92 2.41
C LYS A 25 12.90 12.87 2.94
N ILE A 26 12.16 12.18 2.06
CA ILE A 26 11.19 11.16 2.46
C ILE A 26 11.93 10.00 3.13
N THR A 27 11.50 9.65 4.32
CA THR A 27 11.97 8.47 5.07
C THR A 27 10.93 7.36 5.04
N VAL A 28 11.35 6.14 5.38
CA VAL A 28 10.45 5.00 5.58
C VAL A 28 9.38 5.35 6.62
N GLU A 29 9.74 5.99 7.73
CA GLU A 29 8.78 6.41 8.76
C GLU A 29 7.75 7.42 8.22
N HIS A 30 8.18 8.39 7.40
CA HIS A 30 7.26 9.33 6.78
C HIS A 30 6.18 8.62 5.94
N LEU A 31 6.56 7.57 5.20
CA LEU A 31 5.60 6.80 4.41
C LEU A 31 4.67 5.96 5.30
N LEU A 32 5.21 5.25 6.30
CA LEU A 32 4.43 4.46 7.24
C LEU A 32 3.39 5.29 8.00
N ARG A 33 3.70 6.55 8.32
CA ARG A 33 2.82 7.48 9.04
C ARG A 33 2.02 8.41 8.14
N HIS A 34 1.98 8.16 6.82
CA HIS A 34 1.31 9.02 5.83
C HIS A 34 1.79 10.48 5.85
N GLN A 35 3.07 10.70 6.08
CA GLN A 35 3.74 12.01 6.15
C GLN A 35 4.66 12.28 4.96
N GLY A 36 4.57 11.49 3.90
CA GLY A 36 5.46 11.60 2.72
C GLY A 36 5.27 12.88 1.90
N GLY A 37 4.18 13.62 2.11
CA GLY A 37 3.89 14.85 1.36
C GLY A 37 3.04 14.64 0.11
N TYR A 38 2.64 13.42 -0.19
CA TYR A 38 1.73 13.09 -1.29
C TYR A 38 0.31 13.59 -1.03
N SER A 39 -0.47 13.78 -2.11
CA SER A 39 -1.84 14.29 -2.03
C SER A 39 -2.76 13.53 -2.98
N ILE A 40 -3.97 13.26 -2.52
CA ILE A 40 -5.04 12.65 -3.33
C ILE A 40 -6.07 13.67 -3.83
N ARG A 41 -5.78 14.98 -3.77
CA ARG A 41 -6.74 16.04 -4.22
C ARG A 41 -7.13 15.95 -5.69
N ALA A 42 -6.25 15.41 -6.53
CA ALA A 42 -6.50 15.19 -7.95
C ALA A 42 -6.94 13.74 -8.27
N GLY A 43 -7.36 12.99 -7.26
CA GLY A 43 -7.61 11.57 -7.29
C GLY A 43 -6.42 10.76 -6.75
N ASP A 44 -6.71 9.54 -6.30
CA ASP A 44 -5.64 8.61 -5.91
C ASP A 44 -5.01 8.01 -7.18
N PRO A 45 -3.68 8.12 -7.35
CA PRO A 45 -3.00 7.61 -8.54
C PRO A 45 -3.27 6.13 -8.84
N LEU A 46 -3.49 5.32 -7.81
CA LEU A 46 -3.73 3.88 -7.97
C LEU A 46 -5.08 3.56 -8.63
N PHE A 47 -6.03 4.51 -8.58
CA PHE A 47 -7.32 4.43 -9.26
C PHE A 47 -7.40 5.32 -10.50
N CYS A 48 -6.28 5.90 -10.93
CA CYS A 48 -6.16 6.83 -12.05
C CYS A 48 -5.04 6.42 -13.03
N SER A 49 -4.87 5.12 -13.28
CA SER A 49 -3.78 4.52 -14.06
C SER A 49 -3.56 5.23 -15.41
N VAL A 50 -4.63 5.48 -16.17
CA VAL A 50 -4.54 6.19 -17.47
C VAL A 50 -3.99 7.60 -17.33
N SER A 51 -4.36 8.33 -16.28
CA SER A 51 -3.83 9.67 -15.99
C SER A 51 -2.35 9.63 -15.62
N VAL A 52 -1.95 8.63 -14.81
CA VAL A 52 -0.54 8.40 -14.43
C VAL A 52 0.29 8.06 -15.67
N ALA A 53 -0.19 7.15 -16.54
CA ALA A 53 0.48 6.80 -17.79
C ALA A 53 0.73 8.03 -18.66
N ARG A 54 -0.27 8.91 -18.81
CA ARG A 54 -0.16 10.18 -19.56
C ARG A 54 0.90 11.09 -18.95
N GLN A 55 0.96 11.25 -17.63
CA GLN A 55 1.95 12.10 -16.96
C GLN A 55 3.38 11.54 -17.09
N LEU A 56 3.54 10.24 -17.15
CA LEU A 56 4.82 9.57 -17.37
C LEU A 56 5.22 9.49 -18.85
N GLY A 57 4.31 9.82 -19.78
CA GLY A 57 4.55 9.67 -21.23
C GLY A 57 4.65 8.23 -21.70
N ILE A 58 3.95 7.29 -21.02
CA ILE A 58 3.94 5.87 -21.36
C ILE A 58 2.55 5.41 -21.80
N ARG A 59 2.47 4.20 -22.35
CA ARG A 59 1.19 3.54 -22.63
C ARG A 59 0.69 2.80 -21.39
N PRO A 60 -0.62 2.86 -21.06
CA PRO A 60 -1.19 2.01 -20.02
C PRO A 60 -1.16 0.50 -20.45
N PRO A 61 -1.27 -0.43 -19.51
CA PRO A 61 -1.40 -0.20 -18.06
C PRO A 61 -0.08 0.29 -17.43
N VAL A 62 -0.20 1.01 -16.32
CA VAL A 62 0.95 1.43 -15.51
C VAL A 62 1.46 0.23 -14.72
N SER A 63 2.73 -0.11 -14.84
CA SER A 63 3.34 -1.16 -14.05
C SER A 63 3.61 -0.71 -12.59
N PHE A 64 3.93 -1.67 -11.73
CA PHE A 64 4.33 -1.38 -10.35
C PHE A 64 5.54 -0.42 -10.28
N ASP A 65 6.57 -0.68 -11.07
CA ASP A 65 7.76 0.19 -11.12
C ASP A 65 7.45 1.58 -11.73
N ASP A 66 6.54 1.67 -12.69
CA ASP A 66 6.07 2.95 -13.21
C ASP A 66 5.33 3.77 -12.12
N MET A 67 4.55 3.11 -11.27
CA MET A 67 3.88 3.79 -10.15
C MET A 67 4.89 4.33 -9.13
N VAL A 68 5.96 3.59 -8.83
CA VAL A 68 7.06 4.06 -7.97
C VAL A 68 7.82 5.21 -8.64
N ARG A 69 8.07 5.13 -9.95
CA ARG A 69 8.66 6.22 -10.75
C ARG A 69 7.77 7.47 -10.72
N TYR A 70 6.47 7.30 -10.84
CA TYR A 70 5.51 8.40 -10.68
C TYR A 70 5.64 9.05 -9.31
N ALA A 71 5.76 8.26 -8.24
CA ALA A 71 5.96 8.79 -6.88
C ALA A 71 7.24 9.63 -6.77
N ALA A 72 8.34 9.21 -7.40
CA ALA A 72 9.60 9.95 -7.43
C ALA A 72 9.53 11.26 -8.27
N GLN A 73 8.60 11.33 -9.24
CA GLN A 73 8.44 12.50 -10.11
C GLN A 73 7.30 13.42 -9.67
N THR A 74 6.49 13.03 -8.70
CA THR A 74 5.34 13.81 -8.24
C THR A 74 5.78 15.03 -7.44
N ARG A 75 5.12 16.17 -7.67
CA ARG A 75 5.28 17.36 -6.83
C ARG A 75 4.57 17.16 -5.49
N LEU A 76 5.31 17.26 -4.40
CA LEU A 76 4.77 17.13 -3.05
C LEU A 76 3.87 18.32 -2.67
N ARG A 77 2.81 18.04 -1.94
CA ARG A 77 1.89 19.07 -1.43
C ARG A 77 2.47 19.84 -0.27
N TYR A 78 3.24 19.17 0.59
CA TYR A 78 3.89 19.72 1.80
C TYR A 78 5.25 19.06 2.01
N GLU A 79 6.04 19.65 2.92
CA GLU A 79 7.31 19.05 3.36
C GLU A 79 7.07 17.69 4.03
N PRO A 80 7.87 16.65 3.71
CA PRO A 80 7.84 15.40 4.44
C PRO A 80 7.94 15.60 5.95
N GLY A 81 7.09 14.92 6.70
CA GLY A 81 7.00 15.04 8.16
C GLY A 81 6.17 16.22 8.68
N SER A 82 5.71 17.14 7.82
CA SER A 82 5.00 18.36 8.28
C SER A 82 3.48 18.18 8.41
N SER A 83 2.89 17.16 7.80
CA SER A 83 1.45 16.93 7.81
C SER A 83 1.13 15.46 7.57
N ASN A 84 0.01 14.99 8.14
CA ASN A 84 -0.50 13.64 7.94
C ASN A 84 -1.62 13.67 6.90
N VAL A 85 -1.38 13.03 5.75
CA VAL A 85 -2.40 12.84 4.72
C VAL A 85 -2.31 11.44 4.18
N TYR A 86 -3.39 10.68 4.32
CA TYR A 86 -3.47 9.31 3.83
C TYR A 86 -3.01 9.19 2.39
N SER A 87 -2.18 8.19 2.10
CA SER A 87 -1.63 7.96 0.77
C SER A 87 -1.39 6.48 0.51
N ASN A 88 -2.14 5.89 -0.39
CA ASN A 88 -1.88 4.56 -0.94
C ASN A 88 -0.55 4.54 -1.71
N LEU A 89 -0.24 5.61 -2.45
CA LEU A 89 1.02 5.74 -3.18
C LEU A 89 2.25 5.58 -2.27
N GLY A 90 2.18 6.12 -1.05
CA GLY A 90 3.25 5.94 -0.06
C GLY A 90 3.47 4.48 0.32
N TYR A 91 2.41 3.68 0.42
CA TYR A 91 2.49 2.25 0.74
C TYR A 91 2.94 1.40 -0.45
N VAL A 92 2.61 1.78 -1.68
CA VAL A 92 3.20 1.17 -2.89
C VAL A 92 4.71 1.40 -2.94
N VAL A 93 5.18 2.59 -2.57
CA VAL A 93 6.63 2.85 -2.45
C VAL A 93 7.26 1.99 -1.35
N LEU A 94 6.60 1.80 -0.19
CA LEU A 94 7.07 0.89 0.86
C LEU A 94 7.15 -0.56 0.39
N THR A 95 6.21 -1.01 -0.45
CA THR A 95 6.27 -2.34 -1.10
C THR A 95 7.58 -2.50 -1.89
N LYS A 96 7.96 -1.49 -2.68
CA LYS A 96 9.23 -1.51 -3.42
C LYS A 96 10.46 -1.46 -2.51
N VAL A 97 10.37 -0.75 -1.39
CA VAL A 97 11.44 -0.75 -0.36
C VAL A 97 11.62 -2.16 0.20
N ILE A 98 10.54 -2.89 0.50
CA ILE A 98 10.60 -4.27 0.98
C ILE A 98 11.28 -5.17 -0.07
N GLU A 99 10.87 -5.11 -1.33
CA GLU A 99 11.52 -5.87 -2.41
C GLU A 99 13.02 -5.59 -2.51
N LYS A 100 13.39 -4.31 -2.46
CA LYS A 100 14.80 -3.90 -2.55
C LYS A 100 15.65 -4.40 -1.40
N VAL A 101 15.13 -4.36 -0.18
CA VAL A 101 15.86 -4.75 1.03
C VAL A 101 15.90 -6.27 1.20
N SER A 102 14.81 -6.97 0.87
CA SER A 102 14.72 -8.43 1.01
C SER A 102 15.37 -9.17 -0.15
N GLY A 103 15.46 -8.55 -1.34
CA GLY A 103 15.84 -9.23 -2.58
C GLY A 103 14.79 -10.19 -3.11
N MET A 104 13.55 -10.13 -2.61
CA MET A 104 12.44 -11.02 -2.96
C MET A 104 11.25 -10.22 -3.48
N PRO A 105 10.39 -10.82 -4.36
CA PRO A 105 9.08 -10.27 -4.67
C PRO A 105 8.26 -10.04 -3.38
N TYR A 106 7.53 -8.94 -3.31
CA TYR A 106 6.84 -8.51 -2.10
C TYR A 106 5.90 -9.58 -1.53
N GLU A 107 4.98 -10.12 -2.35
CA GLU A 107 4.03 -11.13 -1.89
C GLU A 107 4.75 -12.36 -1.32
N LYS A 108 5.77 -12.84 -2.03
CA LYS A 108 6.57 -13.98 -1.58
C LYS A 108 7.27 -13.70 -0.24
N PHE A 109 7.87 -12.51 -0.09
CA PHE A 109 8.50 -12.12 1.18
C PHE A 109 7.49 -12.13 2.33
N ILE A 110 6.30 -11.55 2.14
CA ILE A 110 5.26 -11.51 3.17
C ILE A 110 4.76 -12.92 3.49
N GLN A 111 4.50 -13.75 2.48
CA GLN A 111 4.05 -15.14 2.69
C GLN A 111 5.09 -15.97 3.45
N ASP A 112 6.35 -15.95 3.02
CA ASP A 112 7.39 -16.81 3.59
C ASP A 112 7.87 -16.32 4.96
N SER A 113 8.03 -15.00 5.13
CA SER A 113 8.70 -14.41 6.29
C SER A 113 7.75 -13.93 7.39
N ILE A 114 6.49 -13.66 7.06
CA ILE A 114 5.51 -13.09 7.98
C ILE A 114 4.33 -14.04 8.20
N LEU A 115 3.67 -14.47 7.14
CA LEU A 115 2.41 -15.21 7.21
C LEU A 115 2.61 -16.70 7.53
N SER A 116 3.53 -17.37 6.86
CA SER A 116 3.80 -18.79 7.08
C SER A 116 4.24 -19.12 8.53
N PRO A 117 5.12 -18.32 9.18
CA PRO A 117 5.49 -18.56 10.58
C PRO A 117 4.34 -18.49 11.59
N ILE A 118 3.26 -17.79 11.26
CA ILE A 118 2.07 -17.66 12.11
C ILE A 118 0.91 -18.55 11.65
N GLY A 119 1.18 -19.46 10.71
CA GLY A 119 0.19 -20.42 10.20
C GLY A 119 -0.86 -19.83 9.27
N CYS A 120 -0.59 -18.71 8.62
CA CYS A 120 -1.38 -18.15 7.54
C CYS A 120 -0.83 -18.63 6.19
N HIS A 121 -1.60 -19.42 5.46
CA HIS A 121 -1.15 -20.07 4.22
C HIS A 121 -2.04 -19.77 3.01
N ASP A 122 -3.17 -19.09 3.21
CA ASP A 122 -4.16 -18.77 2.17
C ASP A 122 -4.47 -17.26 2.14
N MET A 123 -3.41 -16.46 2.28
CA MET A 123 -3.46 -15.00 2.07
C MET A 123 -2.62 -14.65 0.84
N HIS A 124 -3.24 -13.98 -0.12
CA HIS A 124 -2.67 -13.67 -1.43
C HIS A 124 -3.00 -12.26 -1.86
N ILE A 125 -2.19 -11.69 -2.77
CA ILE A 125 -2.60 -10.50 -3.50
C ILE A 125 -3.66 -10.92 -4.53
N GLY A 126 -4.81 -10.27 -4.49
CA GLY A 126 -5.94 -10.55 -5.37
C GLY A 126 -5.66 -10.24 -6.83
N HIS A 127 -6.54 -10.68 -7.70
CA HIS A 127 -6.53 -10.39 -9.12
C HIS A 127 -7.64 -9.41 -9.50
N SER A 128 -7.35 -8.56 -10.48
CA SER A 128 -8.27 -7.48 -10.87
C SER A 128 -9.50 -7.94 -11.63
N PHE A 129 -9.51 -9.16 -12.17
CA PHE A 129 -10.60 -9.66 -13.01
C PHE A 129 -11.35 -10.82 -12.35
N TYR A 130 -12.66 -10.87 -12.59
CA TYR A 130 -13.56 -11.88 -12.05
C TYR A 130 -13.09 -13.32 -12.32
N GLU A 131 -12.63 -13.57 -13.55
CA GLU A 131 -12.20 -14.89 -14.02
C GLU A 131 -10.90 -15.38 -13.39
N MET A 132 -10.11 -14.44 -12.82
CA MET A 132 -8.82 -14.72 -12.22
C MET A 132 -8.89 -14.92 -10.70
N ARG A 133 -10.09 -14.84 -10.09
CA ARG A 133 -10.28 -15.06 -8.66
C ARG A 133 -9.78 -16.44 -8.24
N PHE A 134 -9.30 -16.53 -7.02
CA PHE A 134 -8.98 -17.82 -6.42
C PHE A 134 -10.24 -18.70 -6.29
N PRO A 135 -10.12 -20.05 -6.35
CA PRO A 135 -11.28 -20.94 -6.29
C PRO A 135 -12.16 -20.78 -5.05
N ASN A 136 -11.55 -20.38 -3.93
CA ASN A 136 -12.20 -20.15 -2.63
C ASN A 136 -12.51 -18.67 -2.35
N GLU A 137 -12.23 -17.77 -3.29
CA GLU A 137 -12.50 -16.34 -3.16
C GLU A 137 -13.98 -16.05 -3.46
N VAL A 138 -14.62 -15.28 -2.57
CA VAL A 138 -16.02 -14.86 -2.74
C VAL A 138 -16.18 -13.92 -3.92
N ARG A 139 -17.39 -13.90 -4.48
CA ARG A 139 -17.75 -12.90 -5.49
C ARG A 139 -18.01 -11.55 -4.81
N TYR A 140 -17.48 -10.48 -5.41
CA TYR A 140 -17.75 -9.10 -4.99
C TYR A 140 -18.96 -8.54 -5.71
N TYR A 141 -19.69 -7.67 -5.02
CA TYR A 141 -20.88 -7.00 -5.53
C TYR A 141 -20.81 -5.52 -5.20
N GLU A 142 -21.29 -4.71 -6.12
CA GLU A 142 -21.43 -3.28 -5.93
C GLU A 142 -22.92 -2.92 -5.73
N PRO A 143 -23.23 -1.79 -5.07
CA PRO A 143 -24.57 -1.23 -5.10
C PRO A 143 -25.09 -1.07 -6.53
N ALA A 144 -26.39 -1.26 -6.74
CA ALA A 144 -26.99 -1.27 -8.08
C ALA A 144 -26.87 0.08 -8.82
N ASP A 145 -26.64 1.15 -8.09
CA ASP A 145 -26.49 2.53 -8.59
C ASP A 145 -25.01 2.95 -8.74
N THR A 146 -24.07 2.02 -8.58
CA THR A 146 -22.64 2.31 -8.77
C THR A 146 -22.34 2.49 -10.26
N GLU A 147 -21.82 3.67 -10.61
CA GLU A 147 -21.39 3.94 -11.99
C GLU A 147 -20.15 3.12 -12.36
N PRO A 148 -20.16 2.48 -13.56
CA PRO A 148 -18.98 1.78 -14.06
C PRO A 148 -17.79 2.74 -14.22
N VAL A 149 -16.57 2.21 -14.13
CA VAL A 149 -15.33 2.96 -14.30
C VAL A 149 -14.56 2.47 -15.52
N GLU A 150 -13.68 3.32 -16.04
CA GLU A 150 -12.78 2.91 -17.12
C GLU A 150 -11.80 1.84 -16.62
N LEU A 151 -11.63 0.77 -17.40
CA LEU A 151 -10.66 -0.28 -17.15
C LEU A 151 -9.23 0.32 -17.03
N PHE A 152 -8.49 -0.11 -16.02
CA PHE A 152 -7.16 0.44 -15.71
C PHE A 152 -6.13 0.30 -16.85
N ASP A 153 -6.38 -0.56 -17.86
CA ASP A 153 -5.51 -0.79 -19.00
C ASP A 153 -5.57 0.31 -20.08
N GLY A 154 -6.51 1.25 -19.95
CA GLY A 154 -6.69 2.36 -20.88
C GLY A 154 -7.35 1.98 -22.21
N SER A 155 -8.01 0.83 -22.29
CA SER A 155 -8.78 0.40 -23.48
C SER A 155 -10.05 1.22 -23.70
N GLY A 156 -10.50 1.97 -22.68
CA GLY A 156 -11.77 2.70 -22.70
C GLY A 156 -12.98 1.81 -22.38
N GLN A 157 -12.78 0.52 -22.10
CA GLN A 157 -13.85 -0.37 -21.68
C GLN A 157 -14.37 0.06 -20.29
N LEU A 158 -15.70 0.10 -20.14
CA LEU A 158 -16.33 0.33 -18.85
C LEU A 158 -16.56 -1.01 -18.12
N VAL A 159 -16.16 -1.06 -16.86
CA VAL A 159 -16.21 -2.26 -16.02
C VAL A 159 -16.75 -1.93 -14.64
N PRO A 160 -17.27 -2.92 -13.88
CA PRO A 160 -17.52 -2.75 -12.45
C PRO A 160 -16.23 -2.34 -11.73
N ARG A 161 -16.32 -1.43 -10.79
CA ARG A 161 -15.16 -0.94 -10.02
C ARG A 161 -14.40 -2.08 -9.33
N CYS A 162 -15.13 -3.04 -8.76
CA CYS A 162 -14.56 -4.20 -8.07
C CYS A 162 -13.87 -5.21 -9.01
N TYR A 163 -14.06 -5.11 -10.34
CA TYR A 163 -13.43 -5.99 -11.33
C TYR A 163 -12.87 -5.16 -12.50
N GLY A 164 -11.64 -4.71 -12.37
CA GLY A 164 -10.94 -3.97 -13.41
C GLY A 164 -10.84 -2.46 -13.17
N GLY A 165 -11.42 -1.93 -12.09
CA GLY A 165 -11.31 -0.50 -11.76
C GLY A 165 -9.92 -0.07 -11.31
N CYS A 166 -9.11 -1.00 -10.82
CA CYS A 166 -7.69 -0.79 -10.51
C CYS A 166 -6.89 -2.07 -10.73
N ASP A 167 -5.58 -1.93 -10.86
CA ASP A 167 -4.66 -3.07 -10.88
C ASP A 167 -4.29 -3.46 -9.45
N LEU A 168 -4.83 -4.59 -8.96
CA LEU A 168 -4.57 -5.09 -7.61
C LEU A 168 -3.10 -5.51 -7.41
N GLN A 169 -2.41 -5.92 -8.46
CA GLN A 169 -0.99 -6.25 -8.38
C GLN A 169 -0.15 -4.99 -8.16
N VAL A 170 -0.52 -3.87 -8.78
CA VAL A 170 0.11 -2.56 -8.54
C VAL A 170 -0.30 -1.99 -7.17
N LEU A 171 -1.56 -2.18 -6.77
CA LEU A 171 -2.07 -1.75 -5.45
C LEU A 171 -1.38 -2.51 -4.30
N SER A 172 -1.16 -3.81 -4.45
CA SER A 172 -0.41 -4.75 -3.59
C SER A 172 -0.36 -4.37 -2.09
N GLY A 173 0.74 -3.80 -1.61
CA GLY A 173 0.93 -3.43 -0.19
C GLY A 173 0.07 -2.27 0.30
N ALA A 174 -0.67 -1.58 -0.57
CA ALA A 174 -1.60 -0.52 -0.18
C ALA A 174 -3.03 -1.04 0.07
N GLY A 175 -3.39 -2.28 -0.37
CA GLY A 175 -4.74 -2.79 -0.11
C GLY A 175 -5.19 -3.99 -0.96
N GLY A 176 -4.29 -4.66 -1.68
CA GLY A 176 -4.65 -5.72 -2.63
C GLY A 176 -4.79 -7.14 -2.04
N TRP A 177 -4.66 -7.34 -0.74
CA TRP A 177 -4.65 -8.66 -0.13
C TRP A 177 -6.06 -9.26 0.02
N VAL A 178 -6.18 -10.54 -0.31
CA VAL A 178 -7.36 -11.40 -0.05
C VAL A 178 -7.02 -12.34 1.09
N ALA A 179 -7.92 -12.46 2.07
CA ALA A 179 -7.74 -13.27 3.25
C ALA A 179 -9.07 -13.82 3.76
N SER A 180 -9.07 -14.99 4.39
CA SER A 180 -10.21 -15.43 5.19
C SER A 180 -10.24 -14.69 6.55
N PRO A 181 -11.42 -14.51 7.16
CA PRO A 181 -11.50 -13.95 8.52
C PRO A 181 -10.65 -14.70 9.54
N THR A 182 -10.55 -16.03 9.41
CA THR A 182 -9.73 -16.87 10.30
C THR A 182 -8.25 -16.55 10.18
N GLU A 183 -7.72 -16.40 8.97
CA GLU A 183 -6.32 -16.05 8.78
C GLU A 183 -6.02 -14.61 9.18
N LEU A 184 -6.95 -13.69 8.91
CA LEU A 184 -6.82 -12.32 9.40
C LEU A 184 -6.76 -12.25 10.93
N MET A 185 -7.55 -13.08 11.64
CA MET A 185 -7.48 -13.18 13.10
C MET A 185 -6.14 -13.75 13.58
N LYS A 186 -5.57 -14.77 12.91
CA LYS A 186 -4.23 -15.25 13.24
C LYS A 186 -3.17 -14.14 13.08
N PHE A 187 -3.26 -13.38 11.99
CA PHE A 187 -2.34 -12.25 11.76
C PHE A 187 -2.48 -11.19 12.85
N ILE A 188 -3.72 -10.79 13.21
CA ILE A 188 -3.97 -9.78 14.24
C ILE A 188 -3.41 -10.24 15.59
N THR A 189 -3.67 -11.49 16.00
CA THR A 189 -3.16 -12.03 17.28
C THR A 189 -1.65 -12.27 17.29
N ALA A 190 -0.95 -12.12 16.20
CA ALA A 190 0.50 -12.20 16.11
C ALA A 190 1.19 -10.82 16.13
N ILE A 191 0.40 -9.74 16.19
CA ILE A 191 0.88 -8.35 16.23
C ILE A 191 0.17 -7.52 17.30
N ASP A 192 -0.66 -8.12 18.15
CA ASP A 192 -1.35 -7.44 19.24
C ASP A 192 -0.43 -7.31 20.48
N PRO A 193 -0.83 -6.58 21.53
CA PRO A 193 -0.03 -6.43 22.74
C PRO A 193 -0.24 -7.57 23.76
N ASP A 194 -1.01 -8.62 23.43
CA ASP A 194 -1.33 -9.71 24.35
C ASP A 194 -0.24 -10.78 24.32
N ASP A 195 0.52 -10.90 25.39
CA ASP A 195 1.59 -11.90 25.57
C ASP A 195 1.10 -13.37 25.66
N SER A 196 -0.20 -13.64 25.50
CA SER A 196 -0.76 -15.01 25.56
C SER A 196 -0.31 -15.90 24.41
N LYS A 197 0.19 -15.31 23.32
CA LYS A 197 0.74 -15.99 22.14
C LYS A 197 2.04 -15.32 21.68
N PRO A 198 2.94 -16.07 21.03
CA PRO A 198 4.15 -15.48 20.47
C PRO A 198 3.85 -14.46 19.36
N ASP A 199 4.30 -13.23 19.54
CA ASP A 199 4.25 -12.19 18.51
C ASP A 199 5.40 -12.29 17.51
N ILE A 200 5.13 -11.89 16.27
CA ILE A 200 6.17 -11.70 15.24
C ILE A 200 6.93 -10.38 15.44
N LEU A 201 6.37 -9.46 16.21
CA LEU A 201 6.97 -8.16 16.54
C LEU A 201 7.38 -8.12 18.01
N LYS A 202 8.46 -7.41 18.30
CA LYS A 202 8.85 -7.17 19.70
C LYS A 202 7.87 -6.17 20.34
N PRO A 203 7.56 -6.30 21.65
CA PRO A 203 6.66 -5.37 22.36
C PRO A 203 6.98 -3.89 22.14
N ARG A 204 8.28 -3.55 22.14
CA ARG A 204 8.73 -2.18 21.83
C ARG A 204 8.36 -1.71 20.42
N THR A 205 8.28 -2.62 19.45
CA THR A 205 7.90 -2.30 18.07
C THR A 205 6.39 -2.06 18.00
N ILE A 206 5.60 -2.90 18.65
CA ILE A 206 4.15 -2.74 18.75
C ILE A 206 3.83 -1.40 19.43
N ALA A 207 4.46 -1.10 20.56
CA ALA A 207 4.30 0.18 21.25
C ALA A 207 4.66 1.38 20.37
N TYR A 208 5.74 1.29 19.57
CA TYR A 208 6.13 2.35 18.64
C TYR A 208 5.13 2.52 17.47
N MET A 209 4.58 1.42 16.95
CA MET A 209 3.58 1.45 15.87
C MET A 209 2.25 2.06 16.33
N THR A 210 1.85 1.77 17.58
CA THR A 210 0.59 2.21 18.18
C THR A 210 0.70 3.50 18.98
N GLU A 211 1.87 4.15 18.97
CA GLU A 211 2.14 5.40 19.70
C GLU A 211 1.06 6.46 19.44
N LYS A 212 0.49 6.98 20.52
CA LYS A 212 -0.57 8.00 20.51
C LYS A 212 0.04 9.41 20.54
N ASP A 213 0.40 9.92 19.36
CA ASP A 213 0.76 11.33 19.19
C ASP A 213 -0.26 11.99 18.26
N LYS A 214 -0.85 13.11 18.69
CA LYS A 214 -1.80 13.90 17.87
C LYS A 214 -1.21 14.37 16.55
N ARG A 215 0.10 14.38 16.42
CA ARG A 215 0.82 14.80 15.21
C ARG A 215 1.24 13.63 14.31
N LYS A 216 0.99 12.37 14.72
CA LYS A 216 1.41 11.18 13.99
C LYS A 216 0.27 10.18 13.86
N PHE A 217 0.04 9.67 12.67
CA PHE A 217 -0.80 8.48 12.52
C PHE A 217 -0.10 7.26 13.12
N PRO A 218 -0.84 6.37 13.79
CA PRO A 218 -0.33 5.06 14.14
C PRO A 218 0.09 4.29 12.88
N ILE A 219 1.15 3.50 12.98
CA ILE A 219 1.62 2.71 11.84
C ILE A 219 0.71 1.50 11.65
N GLY A 220 0.14 1.35 10.46
CA GLY A 220 -0.78 0.26 10.11
C GLY A 220 -2.21 0.44 10.58
N TRP A 221 -2.49 1.36 11.51
CA TRP A 221 -3.80 1.58 12.10
C TRP A 221 -4.33 2.99 11.78
N MET A 222 -5.65 3.14 11.71
CA MET A 222 -6.27 4.47 11.60
C MET A 222 -6.47 5.10 12.97
N LYS A 223 -6.77 4.28 13.97
CA LYS A 223 -7.02 4.72 15.33
C LYS A 223 -6.52 3.67 16.31
N THR A 224 -5.89 4.13 17.37
CA THR A 224 -5.60 3.35 18.60
C THR A 224 -6.20 4.11 19.76
N THR A 225 -6.85 3.43 20.72
CA THR A 225 -7.47 4.02 21.90
C THR A 225 -6.72 3.63 23.17
N GLU A 226 -7.04 4.27 24.30
CA GLU A 226 -6.47 3.89 25.59
C GLU A 226 -7.00 2.55 26.12
N SER A 227 -8.18 2.13 25.61
CA SER A 227 -8.78 0.82 25.88
C SER A 227 -8.30 -0.28 24.92
N ASP A 228 -7.19 -0.07 24.21
CA ASP A 228 -6.61 -1.01 23.22
C ASP A 228 -7.54 -1.39 22.06
N ASP A 229 -8.55 -0.57 21.78
CA ASP A 229 -9.36 -0.69 20.57
C ASP A 229 -8.59 -0.12 19.38
N TRP A 230 -8.15 -0.99 18.48
CA TRP A 230 -7.47 -0.61 17.27
C TRP A 230 -8.38 -0.80 16.06
N SER A 231 -8.38 0.15 15.17
CA SER A 231 -9.22 0.07 13.98
C SER A 231 -8.44 0.37 12.70
N ARG A 232 -8.80 -0.37 11.67
CA ARG A 232 -8.40 -0.12 10.30
C ARG A 232 -9.61 -0.34 9.41
N THR A 233 -9.92 0.63 8.55
CA THR A 233 -10.96 0.53 7.53
C THR A 233 -10.34 0.47 6.15
N GLY A 234 -11.07 -0.07 5.18
CA GLY A 234 -10.69 -0.10 3.78
C GLY A 234 -11.91 0.07 2.88
N SER A 235 -11.65 0.50 1.64
CA SER A 235 -12.62 0.54 0.55
C SER A 235 -11.85 0.46 -0.76
N LEU A 236 -12.31 -0.38 -1.65
CA LEU A 236 -11.86 -0.50 -3.03
C LEU A 236 -12.94 -0.02 -3.99
#